data_4a5e76c96517785526f404f2c56e9f27
#
_entry.id   4a5e76c96517785526f404f2c56e9f27
#
_cell.length_a   1.000
_cell.length_b   1.000
_cell.length_c   1.000
_cell.angle_alpha   90.00
_cell.angle_beta   90.00
_cell.angle_gamma   90.00
#
_symmetry.space_group_name_H-M   'P 1'
#
loop_
_entity.id
_entity.type
_entity.pdbx_description
1 polymer ?
#
loop_
_entity_poly.entity_id
_entity_poly.type
_entity_poly.pdbx_seq_one_letter_code
_entity_poly.pdbx_strand_id
1 'polypeptide(L)'
;NGTDPLNYANTDWRKLVLNDWAPMQKHSIRLTGGSETSKYYVSLGHIDQNSLYKNDNHWMKRTNFRVANSTTIKDLGLTINTTIDGYRQHRTHPYTSTASDYYGVFSHINDKYSRYPGVNKFGLPYNITDNPVAETAKDAGYIRNIENVVNGKGELIWALPWVEGLKVRAASNYRYYGERGIQVCAEYN
;
A
#
# COMPACT_ATOMS: atom_id res chain seq x y z
N ASN A 1 -28.81 -14.07 27.85
CA ASN A 1 -27.48 -13.76 27.37
C ASN A 1 -26.53 -14.90 27.69
N GLY A 2 -26.25 -15.81 26.75
CA GLY A 2 -25.15 -16.73 26.87
C GLY A 2 -25.46 -18.18 27.21
N THR A 3 -26.66 -18.54 27.54
CA THR A 3 -27.03 -19.96 27.78
C THR A 3 -27.19 -20.76 26.49
N ASP A 4 -27.50 -20.11 25.39
CA ASP A 4 -27.54 -20.70 24.04
C ASP A 4 -26.99 -19.69 23.00
N PRO A 5 -25.69 -19.74 22.73
CA PRO A 5 -25.03 -18.77 21.85
C PRO A 5 -25.45 -18.89 20.37
N LEU A 6 -26.11 -19.95 19.97
CA LEU A 6 -26.62 -20.12 18.61
C LEU A 6 -28.01 -19.50 18.42
N ASN A 7 -28.91 -19.66 19.39
CA ASN A 7 -30.26 -19.12 19.31
C ASN A 7 -30.38 -17.70 19.89
N TYR A 8 -29.53 -17.34 20.83
CA TYR A 8 -29.48 -16.04 21.51
C TYR A 8 -28.10 -15.42 21.45
N ALA A 9 -27.53 -15.36 20.24
CA ALA A 9 -26.21 -14.79 20.02
C ALA A 9 -26.13 -13.31 20.45
N ASN A 10 -24.99 -12.92 20.98
CA ASN A 10 -24.60 -11.54 21.20
C ASN A 10 -23.18 -11.36 20.66
N THR A 11 -23.08 -11.43 19.33
CA THR A 11 -21.82 -11.44 18.62
C THR A 11 -21.23 -10.04 18.58
N ASP A 12 -20.04 -9.88 19.13
CA ASP A 12 -19.16 -8.73 18.90
C ASP A 12 -18.33 -9.00 17.64
N TRP A 13 -18.83 -8.55 16.51
CA TRP A 13 -18.21 -8.76 15.19
C TRP A 13 -16.81 -8.19 15.11
N ARG A 14 -16.56 -7.01 15.71
CA ARG A 14 -15.23 -6.39 15.71
C ARG A 14 -14.24 -7.27 16.45
N LYS A 15 -14.61 -7.70 17.67
CA LYS A 15 -13.78 -8.57 18.51
C LYS A 15 -13.53 -9.94 17.88
N LEU A 16 -14.49 -10.41 17.07
CA LEU A 16 -14.40 -11.70 16.41
C LEU A 16 -13.43 -11.68 15.22
N VAL A 17 -13.45 -10.61 14.42
CA VAL A 17 -12.76 -10.51 13.13
C VAL A 17 -11.46 -9.71 13.21
N LEU A 18 -11.41 -8.65 14.01
CA LEU A 18 -10.29 -7.72 14.05
C LEU A 18 -9.29 -8.07 15.15
N ASN A 19 -8.02 -7.81 14.87
CA ASN A 19 -6.97 -7.71 15.88
C ASN A 19 -7.14 -6.40 16.67
N ASP A 20 -6.73 -6.39 17.93
CA ASP A 20 -6.73 -5.19 18.76
C ASP A 20 -5.75 -4.14 18.23
N TRP A 21 -4.73 -4.58 17.50
CA TRP A 21 -3.69 -3.75 16.90
C TRP A 21 -3.10 -4.41 15.65
N ALA A 22 -2.70 -3.59 14.68
CA ALA A 22 -2.03 -4.00 13.46
C ALA A 22 -0.64 -3.36 13.43
N PRO A 23 0.44 -4.11 13.67
CA PRO A 23 1.79 -3.55 13.69
C PRO A 23 2.21 -3.09 12.28
N MET A 24 2.85 -1.93 12.25
CA MET A 24 3.48 -1.39 11.05
C MET A 24 4.94 -1.06 11.36
N GLN A 25 5.83 -1.50 10.49
CA GLN A 25 7.25 -1.20 10.56
C GLN A 25 7.65 -0.33 9.37
N LYS A 26 8.46 0.68 9.63
CA LYS A 26 9.00 1.57 8.59
C LYS A 26 10.49 1.76 8.81
N HIS A 27 11.26 1.39 7.80
CA HIS A 27 12.70 1.54 7.77
C HIS A 27 13.09 2.48 6.64
N SER A 28 14.09 3.34 6.86
CA SER A 28 14.62 4.20 5.81
C SER A 28 16.09 4.48 6.01
N ILE A 29 16.83 4.47 4.90
CA ILE A 29 18.23 4.85 4.82
C ILE A 29 18.32 6.01 3.83
N ARG A 30 19.14 7.02 4.18
CA ARG A 30 19.41 8.17 3.32
C ARG A 30 20.91 8.44 3.31
N LEU A 31 21.40 8.76 2.11
CA LEU A 31 22.77 9.18 1.88
C LEU A 31 22.72 10.49 1.10
N THR A 32 23.43 11.48 1.60
CA THR A 32 23.59 12.77 0.93
C THR A 32 25.05 13.15 0.93
N GLY A 33 25.48 13.78 -0.13
CA GLY A 33 26.84 14.28 -0.23
C GLY A 33 27.00 15.18 -1.43
N GLY A 34 28.21 15.73 -1.60
CA GLY A 34 28.50 16.54 -2.75
C GLY A 34 29.68 17.48 -2.52
N SER A 35 29.90 18.31 -3.52
CA SER A 35 30.85 19.38 -3.57
C SER A 35 30.14 20.70 -3.88
N GLU A 36 30.90 21.77 -4.13
CA GLU A 36 30.33 23.04 -4.60
C GLU A 36 29.60 22.90 -5.97
N THR A 37 30.04 21.97 -6.80
CA THR A 37 29.54 21.82 -8.18
C THR A 37 28.65 20.59 -8.37
N SER A 38 28.65 19.65 -7.44
CA SER A 38 27.85 18.44 -7.56
C SER A 38 27.22 18.07 -6.22
N LYS A 39 25.94 17.74 -6.22
CA LYS A 39 25.19 17.27 -5.04
C LYS A 39 24.45 16.00 -5.40
N TYR A 40 24.46 15.03 -4.51
CA TYR A 40 23.71 13.80 -4.69
C TYR A 40 22.89 13.45 -3.45
N TYR A 41 21.80 12.78 -3.72
CA TYR A 41 20.87 12.26 -2.73
C TYR A 41 20.43 10.85 -3.14
N VAL A 42 20.54 9.91 -2.22
CA VAL A 42 20.03 8.54 -2.39
C VAL A 42 19.21 8.18 -1.17
N SER A 43 18.04 7.59 -1.39
CA SER A 43 17.24 7.05 -0.28
C SER A 43 16.58 5.74 -0.68
N LEU A 44 16.47 4.86 0.30
CA LEU A 44 15.72 3.61 0.24
C LEU A 44 14.81 3.54 1.45
N GLY A 45 13.56 3.20 1.24
CA GLY A 45 12.58 3.03 2.32
C GLY A 45 11.81 1.72 2.15
N HIS A 46 11.46 1.11 3.27
CA HIS A 46 10.62 -0.08 3.31
C HIS A 46 9.52 0.09 4.37
N ILE A 47 8.31 -0.27 4.00
CA ILE A 47 7.14 -0.30 4.88
C ILE A 47 6.60 -1.72 4.85
N ASP A 48 6.38 -2.29 6.02
CA ASP A 48 5.69 -3.57 6.22
C ASP A 48 4.52 -3.32 7.18
N GLN A 49 3.31 -3.49 6.69
CA GLN A 49 2.06 -3.30 7.44
C GLN A 49 1.33 -4.62 7.50
N ASN A 50 1.14 -5.11 8.70
CA ASN A 50 0.44 -6.35 8.95
C ASN A 50 -1.08 -6.18 8.92
N SER A 51 -1.77 -7.30 8.98
CA SER A 51 -3.23 -7.39 8.93
C SER A 51 -3.91 -6.78 10.14
N LEU A 52 -4.97 -6.03 9.90
CA LEU A 52 -5.96 -5.71 10.92
C LEU A 52 -6.90 -6.90 11.19
N TYR A 53 -7.06 -7.82 10.21
CA TYR A 53 -7.87 -9.03 10.38
C TYR A 53 -7.06 -10.16 11.02
N LYS A 54 -7.69 -10.96 11.87
CA LYS A 54 -7.05 -12.04 12.63
C LYS A 54 -6.42 -13.13 11.76
N ASN A 55 -6.90 -13.30 10.53
CA ASN A 55 -6.45 -14.36 9.61
C ASN A 55 -5.32 -13.95 8.67
N ASP A 56 -4.69 -12.78 8.89
CA ASP A 56 -3.50 -12.30 8.16
C ASP A 56 -3.62 -12.23 6.62
N ASN A 57 -4.84 -12.16 6.10
CA ASN A 57 -5.08 -12.07 4.65
C ASN A 57 -5.17 -10.63 4.11
N HIS A 58 -4.85 -9.65 4.93
CA HIS A 58 -4.78 -8.23 4.57
C HIS A 58 -3.45 -7.64 5.04
N TRP A 59 -2.57 -7.35 4.12
CA TRP A 59 -1.27 -6.76 4.43
C TRP A 59 -0.75 -5.90 3.26
N MET A 60 0.19 -5.03 3.55
CA MET A 60 0.86 -4.21 2.55
C MET A 60 2.36 -4.17 2.81
N LYS A 61 3.15 -4.42 1.75
CA LYS A 61 4.60 -4.23 1.75
C LYS A 61 4.97 -3.27 0.62
N ARG A 62 5.71 -2.22 0.96
CA ARG A 62 6.13 -1.22 -0.02
C ARG A 62 7.60 -0.91 0.15
N THR A 63 8.34 -1.01 -0.96
CA THR A 63 9.72 -0.54 -1.04
C THR A 63 9.76 0.64 -1.98
N ASN A 64 10.33 1.74 -1.55
CA ASN A 64 10.52 2.97 -2.34
C ASN A 64 11.99 3.35 -2.39
N PHE A 65 12.38 3.93 -3.51
CA PHE A 65 13.73 4.45 -3.72
C PHE A 65 13.69 5.84 -4.34
N ARG A 66 14.73 6.61 -4.12
CA ARG A 66 14.95 7.87 -4.82
C ARG A 66 16.45 8.11 -4.96
N VAL A 67 16.84 8.48 -6.18
CA VAL A 67 18.19 8.95 -6.52
C VAL A 67 18.03 10.32 -7.16
N ALA A 68 18.74 11.31 -6.67
CA ALA A 68 18.77 12.64 -7.26
C ALA A 68 20.20 13.13 -7.34
N ASN A 69 20.50 13.81 -8.44
CA ASN A 69 21.78 14.47 -8.68
C ASN A 69 21.52 15.88 -9.19
N SER A 70 22.41 16.80 -8.77
CA SER A 70 22.46 18.17 -9.27
C SER A 70 23.93 18.49 -9.54
N THR A 71 24.27 18.78 -10.80
CA THR A 71 25.64 19.10 -11.21
C THR A 71 25.66 20.43 -11.95
N THR A 72 26.53 21.33 -11.51
CA THR A 72 26.75 22.64 -12.13
C THR A 72 28.10 22.65 -12.82
N ILE A 73 28.10 22.93 -14.13
CA ILE A 73 29.30 23.14 -14.95
C ILE A 73 29.52 24.66 -15.00
N LYS A 74 30.40 25.14 -14.11
CA LYS A 74 30.60 26.60 -13.92
C LYS A 74 31.01 27.32 -15.19
N ASP A 75 31.91 26.72 -15.96
CA ASP A 75 32.47 27.34 -17.21
C ASP A 75 31.40 27.51 -18.30
N LEU A 76 30.36 26.69 -18.29
CA LEU A 76 29.25 26.77 -19.23
C LEU A 76 28.02 27.48 -18.65
N GLY A 77 28.02 27.81 -17.38
CA GLY A 77 26.83 28.33 -16.70
C GLY A 77 25.66 27.33 -16.66
N LEU A 78 25.94 26.03 -16.80
CA LEU A 78 24.91 24.98 -16.96
C LEU A 78 24.72 24.19 -15.68
N THR A 79 23.48 24.06 -15.24
CA THR A 79 23.10 23.17 -14.14
C THR A 79 22.20 22.06 -14.67
N ILE A 80 22.56 20.82 -14.34
CA ILE A 80 21.82 19.61 -14.72
C ILE A 80 21.26 18.98 -13.45
N ASN A 81 19.94 18.88 -13.36
CA ASN A 81 19.24 18.21 -12.28
C ASN A 81 18.61 16.93 -12.81
N THR A 82 18.89 15.81 -12.17
CA THR A 82 18.28 14.53 -12.50
C THR A 82 17.67 13.91 -11.24
N THR A 83 16.50 13.32 -11.38
CA THR A 83 15.86 12.56 -10.29
C THR A 83 15.22 11.31 -10.87
N ILE A 84 15.49 10.18 -10.25
CA ILE A 84 14.78 8.93 -10.50
C ILE A 84 14.23 8.48 -9.15
N ASP A 85 12.92 8.28 -9.08
CA ASP A 85 12.26 7.76 -7.90
C ASP A 85 11.18 6.76 -8.29
N GLY A 86 10.81 5.93 -7.34
CA GLY A 86 9.78 4.96 -7.58
C GLY A 86 9.47 4.11 -6.37
N TYR A 87 8.53 3.21 -6.56
CA TYR A 87 8.20 2.20 -5.56
C TYR A 87 7.67 0.92 -6.20
N ARG A 88 7.83 -0.16 -5.44
CA ARG A 88 7.10 -1.40 -5.64
C ARG A 88 6.25 -1.67 -4.41
N GLN A 89 4.97 -1.85 -4.63
CA GLN A 89 3.99 -2.14 -3.58
C GLN A 89 3.31 -3.47 -3.84
N HIS A 90 3.25 -4.30 -2.82
CA HIS A 90 2.44 -5.49 -2.76
C HIS A 90 1.35 -5.28 -1.72
N ARG A 91 0.12 -5.45 -2.11
CA ARG A 91 -1.03 -5.41 -1.21
C ARG A 91 -1.88 -6.65 -1.42
N THR A 92 -2.32 -7.25 -0.34
CA THR A 92 -3.28 -8.34 -0.35
C THR A 92 -4.45 -7.95 0.54
N HIS A 93 -5.65 -8.27 0.11
CA HIS A 93 -6.87 -8.08 0.89
C HIS A 93 -7.84 -9.25 0.64
N PRO A 94 -8.79 -9.50 1.55
CA PRO A 94 -9.78 -10.54 1.39
C PRO A 94 -10.56 -10.37 0.09
N TYR A 95 -10.93 -11.47 -0.53
CA TYR A 95 -11.92 -11.44 -1.59
C TYR A 95 -13.32 -11.28 -0.97
N THR A 96 -14.08 -10.32 -1.48
CA THR A 96 -15.49 -10.15 -1.14
C THR A 96 -16.33 -10.23 -2.41
N SER A 97 -17.53 -10.78 -2.33
CA SER A 97 -18.43 -10.91 -3.47
C SER A 97 -18.90 -9.57 -4.03
N THR A 98 -18.85 -8.53 -3.22
CA THR A 98 -19.05 -7.14 -3.64
C THR A 98 -17.72 -6.57 -4.04
N ALA A 99 -17.56 -6.22 -5.31
CA ALA A 99 -16.30 -5.80 -5.95
C ALA A 99 -15.60 -4.57 -5.38
N SER A 100 -16.08 -4.00 -4.30
CA SER A 100 -15.49 -2.85 -3.60
C SER A 100 -14.69 -3.24 -2.34
N ASP A 101 -14.00 -4.41 -2.41
CA ASP A 101 -12.77 -4.67 -1.71
C ASP A 101 -12.72 -4.51 -0.18
N TYR A 102 -11.99 -3.52 0.20
CA TYR A 102 -11.59 -3.19 1.55
C TYR A 102 -12.76 -2.72 2.42
N TYR A 103 -13.68 -1.96 1.82
CA TYR A 103 -14.86 -1.44 2.52
C TYR A 103 -15.92 -2.52 2.76
N GLY A 104 -15.99 -3.55 1.92
CA GLY A 104 -16.98 -4.63 2.02
C GLY A 104 -16.93 -5.31 3.39
N VAL A 105 -15.79 -5.84 3.80
CA VAL A 105 -15.65 -6.51 5.11
C VAL A 105 -15.91 -5.56 6.27
N PHE A 106 -15.42 -4.33 6.24
CA PHE A 106 -15.70 -3.34 7.28
C PHE A 106 -17.18 -2.95 7.36
N SER A 107 -17.83 -2.81 6.21
CA SER A 107 -19.27 -2.59 6.16
C SER A 107 -20.01 -3.74 6.83
N HIS A 108 -19.69 -4.98 6.44
CA HIS A 108 -20.31 -6.17 7.00
C HIS A 108 -20.09 -6.31 8.51
N ILE A 109 -18.89 -5.96 9.02
CA ILE A 109 -18.63 -5.92 10.47
C ILE A 109 -19.53 -4.92 11.19
N ASN A 110 -19.83 -3.77 10.59
CA ASN A 110 -20.61 -2.72 11.22
C ASN A 110 -22.12 -2.92 11.05
N ASP A 111 -22.54 -3.51 9.92
CA ASP A 111 -23.96 -3.62 9.55
C ASP A 111 -24.61 -4.91 10.06
N LYS A 112 -23.80 -5.93 10.42
CA LYS A 112 -24.35 -7.19 10.96
C LYS A 112 -24.92 -7.02 12.36
N TYR A 113 -26.13 -7.52 12.54
CA TYR A 113 -26.76 -7.57 13.86
C TYR A 113 -26.02 -8.53 14.79
N SER A 114 -25.85 -8.14 16.04
CA SER A 114 -25.23 -8.96 17.08
C SER A 114 -25.98 -10.27 17.36
N ARG A 115 -27.28 -10.33 17.04
CA ARG A 115 -28.11 -11.52 17.20
C ARG A 115 -27.75 -12.70 16.27
N TYR A 116 -26.96 -12.47 15.23
CA TYR A 116 -26.48 -13.55 14.37
C TYR A 116 -25.19 -14.15 14.95
N PRO A 117 -25.10 -15.48 15.05
CA PRO A 117 -23.84 -16.12 15.45
C PRO A 117 -22.80 -15.97 14.34
N GLY A 118 -21.57 -15.56 14.71
CA GLY A 118 -20.48 -15.43 13.73
C GLY A 118 -19.84 -16.76 13.40
N VAL A 119 -19.82 -17.68 14.36
CA VAL A 119 -19.26 -19.02 14.24
C VAL A 119 -20.19 -20.06 14.83
N ASN A 120 -20.07 -21.30 14.35
CA ASN A 120 -20.78 -22.43 14.88
C ASN A 120 -20.07 -23.02 16.12
N LYS A 121 -20.63 -24.09 16.69
CA LYS A 121 -20.05 -24.78 17.86
C LYS A 121 -18.66 -25.38 17.64
N PHE A 122 -18.21 -25.50 16.40
CA PHE A 122 -16.89 -26.01 16.03
C PHE A 122 -15.89 -24.88 15.73
N GLY A 123 -16.30 -23.60 15.89
CA GLY A 123 -15.47 -22.43 15.55
C GLY A 123 -15.41 -22.08 14.06
N LEU A 124 -16.16 -22.79 13.21
CA LEU A 124 -16.26 -22.51 11.80
C LEU A 124 -17.24 -21.35 11.53
N PRO A 125 -17.05 -20.57 10.46
CA PRO A 125 -17.98 -19.50 10.11
C PRO A 125 -19.41 -20.03 10.01
N TYR A 126 -20.35 -19.29 10.61
CA TYR A 126 -21.76 -19.62 10.49
C TYR A 126 -22.27 -19.26 9.09
N ASN A 127 -23.10 -20.11 8.50
CA ASN A 127 -23.62 -19.92 7.15
C ASN A 127 -24.68 -18.80 7.12
N ILE A 128 -24.22 -17.58 7.01
CA ILE A 128 -25.03 -16.38 6.78
C ILE A 128 -24.38 -15.57 5.66
N THR A 129 -25.22 -14.88 4.89
CA THR A 129 -24.74 -13.98 3.83
C THR A 129 -23.77 -12.94 4.38
N ASP A 130 -22.70 -12.67 3.65
CA ASP A 130 -21.67 -11.68 4.00
C ASP A 130 -21.16 -11.82 5.44
N ASN A 131 -20.81 -13.05 5.83
CA ASN A 131 -20.23 -13.31 7.14
C ASN A 131 -18.77 -12.82 7.17
N PRO A 132 -18.43 -11.76 7.96
CA PRO A 132 -17.08 -11.22 7.96
C PRO A 132 -16.00 -12.23 8.41
N VAL A 133 -16.38 -13.24 9.21
CA VAL A 133 -15.47 -14.33 9.61
C VAL A 133 -15.14 -15.22 8.44
N ALA A 134 -16.15 -15.56 7.62
CA ALA A 134 -15.95 -16.34 6.43
C ALA A 134 -15.12 -15.55 5.39
N GLU A 135 -15.47 -14.31 5.13
CA GLU A 135 -14.79 -13.45 4.16
C GLU A 135 -13.32 -13.22 4.48
N THR A 136 -12.95 -13.20 5.77
CA THR A 136 -11.57 -13.03 6.21
C THR A 136 -10.84 -14.35 6.46
N ALA A 137 -11.47 -15.50 6.29
CA ALA A 137 -10.82 -16.79 6.46
C ALA A 137 -9.66 -16.97 5.46
N LYS A 138 -8.63 -17.73 5.83
CA LYS A 138 -7.44 -17.93 4.97
C LYS A 138 -7.75 -18.59 3.65
N ASP A 139 -8.75 -19.40 3.63
CA ASP A 139 -9.27 -20.18 2.48
C ASP A 139 -10.38 -19.46 1.70
N ALA A 140 -10.84 -18.31 2.19
CA ALA A 140 -11.91 -17.54 1.54
C ALA A 140 -11.52 -16.91 0.19
N GLY A 141 -10.25 -16.99 -0.17
CA GLY A 141 -9.72 -16.29 -1.33
C GLY A 141 -9.13 -14.92 -1.00
N TYR A 142 -8.49 -14.35 -1.98
CA TYR A 142 -7.84 -13.04 -1.81
C TYR A 142 -7.69 -12.31 -3.14
N ILE A 143 -7.53 -11.01 -3.06
CA ILE A 143 -7.07 -10.16 -4.15
C ILE A 143 -5.67 -9.67 -3.79
N ARG A 144 -4.72 -9.84 -4.70
CA ARG A 144 -3.35 -9.38 -4.56
C ARG A 144 -3.02 -8.42 -5.69
N ASN A 145 -2.63 -7.20 -5.32
CA ASN A 145 -2.21 -6.17 -6.26
C ASN A 145 -0.71 -5.91 -6.09
N ILE A 146 -0.01 -5.90 -7.22
CA ILE A 146 1.41 -5.56 -7.31
C ILE A 146 1.50 -4.32 -8.18
N GLU A 147 1.94 -3.21 -7.60
CA GLU A 147 2.15 -1.95 -8.30
C GLU A 147 3.64 -1.66 -8.40
N ASN A 148 4.09 -1.25 -9.58
CA ASN A 148 5.43 -0.78 -9.83
C ASN A 148 5.35 0.60 -10.46
N VAL A 149 5.98 1.58 -9.84
CA VAL A 149 6.03 2.96 -10.33
C VAL A 149 7.47 3.39 -10.40
N VAL A 150 7.85 3.96 -11.55
CA VAL A 150 9.16 4.59 -11.75
C VAL A 150 8.93 5.94 -12.40
N ASN A 151 9.47 6.99 -11.80
CA ASN A 151 9.45 8.34 -12.32
C ASN A 151 10.88 8.76 -12.63
N GLY A 152 11.08 9.35 -13.79
CA GLY A 152 12.32 10.02 -14.19
C GLY A 152 12.07 11.50 -14.43
N LYS A 153 12.90 12.36 -13.89
CA LYS A 153 12.88 13.80 -14.13
C LYS A 153 14.26 14.29 -14.52
N GLY A 154 14.36 14.99 -15.65
CA GLY A 154 15.52 15.73 -16.11
C GLY A 154 15.22 17.21 -16.20
N GLU A 155 16.15 18.03 -15.75
CA GLU A 155 16.04 19.48 -15.85
C GLU A 155 17.40 20.08 -16.18
N LEU A 156 17.42 20.99 -17.14
CA LEU A 156 18.57 21.78 -17.54
C LEU A 156 18.27 23.24 -17.23
N ILE A 157 19.19 23.91 -16.56
CA ILE A 157 19.13 25.34 -16.30
C ILE A 157 20.42 25.93 -16.87
N TRP A 158 20.32 26.80 -17.85
CA TRP A 158 21.43 27.43 -18.49
C TRP A 158 21.42 28.93 -18.27
N ALA A 159 22.37 29.41 -17.48
CA ALA A 159 22.66 30.83 -17.32
C ALA A 159 23.56 31.26 -18.48
N LEU A 160 23.02 32.03 -19.40
CA LEU A 160 23.73 32.44 -20.62
C LEU A 160 24.91 33.36 -20.26
N PRO A 161 26.17 32.97 -20.55
CA PRO A 161 27.31 33.73 -20.10
C PRO A 161 27.48 35.09 -20.82
N TRP A 162 26.82 35.24 -21.97
CA TRP A 162 26.89 36.50 -22.77
C TRP A 162 25.69 37.44 -22.59
N VAL A 163 24.67 37.04 -21.78
CA VAL A 163 23.50 37.86 -21.44
C VAL A 163 23.29 37.82 -19.94
N GLU A 164 23.71 38.89 -19.28
CA GLU A 164 23.62 38.96 -17.81
C GLU A 164 22.20 38.86 -17.31
N GLY A 165 21.95 37.98 -16.34
CA GLY A 165 20.65 37.76 -15.74
C GLY A 165 19.71 36.84 -16.47
N LEU A 166 19.99 36.46 -17.74
CA LEU A 166 19.14 35.56 -18.52
C LEU A 166 19.42 34.10 -18.23
N LYS A 167 18.38 33.34 -17.87
CA LYS A 167 18.42 31.90 -17.67
C LYS A 167 17.37 31.19 -18.52
N VAL A 168 17.79 30.16 -19.20
CA VAL A 168 16.90 29.24 -19.95
C VAL A 168 16.74 27.96 -19.16
N ARG A 169 15.51 27.49 -19.03
CA ARG A 169 15.18 26.25 -18.32
C ARG A 169 14.41 25.33 -19.24
N ALA A 170 14.86 24.07 -19.32
CA ALA A 170 14.17 22.98 -19.98
C ALA A 170 13.99 21.82 -18.96
N ALA A 171 12.81 21.23 -18.93
CA ALA A 171 12.53 20.10 -18.04
C ALA A 171 11.67 19.06 -18.73
N SER A 172 11.95 17.79 -18.45
CA SER A 172 11.16 16.65 -18.92
C SER A 172 10.88 15.70 -17.76
N ASN A 173 9.69 15.11 -17.75
CA ASN A 173 9.27 14.08 -16.81
C ASN A 173 8.79 12.86 -17.57
N TYR A 174 9.17 11.70 -17.08
CA TYR A 174 8.68 10.41 -17.56
C TYR A 174 8.14 9.62 -16.38
N ARG A 175 7.00 8.94 -16.58
CA ARG A 175 6.42 8.04 -15.57
C ARG A 175 6.05 6.71 -16.21
N TYR A 176 6.57 5.64 -15.61
CA TYR A 176 6.13 4.29 -15.86
C TYR A 176 5.23 3.84 -14.71
N TYR A 177 4.08 3.28 -15.04
CA TYR A 177 3.16 2.65 -14.10
C TYR A 177 2.81 1.26 -14.62
N GLY A 178 3.03 0.25 -13.81
CA GLY A 178 2.65 -1.13 -14.08
C GLY A 178 1.92 -1.72 -12.89
N GLU A 179 0.76 -2.29 -13.16
CA GLU A 179 -0.06 -2.98 -12.15
C GLU A 179 -0.36 -4.40 -12.60
N ARG A 180 -0.32 -5.33 -11.64
CA ARG A 180 -0.72 -6.71 -11.82
C ARG A 180 -1.64 -7.11 -10.68
N GLY A 181 -2.89 -7.46 -10.99
CA GLY A 181 -3.86 -8.05 -10.08
C GLY A 181 -3.88 -9.58 -10.21
N ILE A 182 -3.99 -10.27 -9.08
CA ILE A 182 -4.27 -11.70 -8.98
C ILE A 182 -5.46 -11.84 -8.05
N GLN A 183 -6.51 -12.47 -8.53
CA GLN A 183 -7.71 -12.74 -7.77
C GLN A 183 -7.89 -14.25 -7.64
N VAL A 184 -8.04 -14.72 -6.42
CA VAL A 184 -8.35 -16.10 -6.07
C VAL A 184 -9.68 -16.09 -5.34
N CYS A 185 -10.67 -16.77 -5.93
CA CYS A 185 -11.98 -16.96 -5.31
C CYS A 185 -12.03 -18.37 -4.75
N ALA A 186 -12.46 -18.54 -3.51
CA ALA A 186 -12.82 -19.86 -3.01
C ALA A 186 -14.27 -20.17 -3.42
N GLU A 187 -14.48 -21.34 -3.95
CA GLU A 187 -15.82 -21.89 -4.10
C GLU A 187 -16.19 -22.61 -2.79
N TYR A 188 -17.22 -22.10 -2.13
CA TYR A 188 -17.83 -22.79 -1.00
C TYR A 188 -18.86 -23.75 -1.56
N ASN A 189 -18.57 -25.04 -1.50
CA ASN A 189 -19.55 -26.11 -1.73
C ASN A 189 -20.30 -26.41 -0.44
#